data_db4e9bc1e78ca99f8626ef6207d3d96e
#
_entry.id   db4e9bc1e78ca99f8626ef6207d3d96e
#
_cell.length_a   1.000
_cell.length_b   1.000
_cell.length_c   1.000
_cell.angle_alpha   90.00
_cell.angle_beta   90.00
_cell.angle_gamma   90.00
#
_symmetry.space_group_name_H-M   'P 1'
#
loop_
_entity.id
_entity.type
_entity.pdbx_description
1 polymer ?
#
loop_
_entity_poly.entity_id
_entity_poly.type
_entity_poly.pdbx_seq_one_letter_code
_entity_poly.pdbx_strand_id
1 'polypeptide(L)'
;MDERFETFTVLINQISRSIRRIKAEQMESINLKGPHVSCLYYLSKNGPLTAAELCDRCEEDKAAVSRSLDYLEQNGYLQIPEGKRYRRPLVLTQKGSAAGAEVSRRIDSIVALASCDVLEEDRL
;
A
#
# COMPACT_ATOMS: atom_id res chain seq x y z
N MET A 1 14.26 -32.04 3.32
CA MET A 1 14.17 -30.70 2.80
C MET A 1 15.30 -29.85 3.32
N ASP A 2 15.81 -29.00 2.48
CA ASP A 2 16.98 -28.21 2.76
C ASP A 2 16.74 -27.18 3.87
N GLU A 3 17.69 -27.06 4.78
CA GLU A 3 17.67 -26.05 5.84
C GLU A 3 17.54 -24.63 5.27
N ARG A 4 18.09 -24.38 4.09
CA ARG A 4 18.00 -23.09 3.40
C ARG A 4 16.58 -22.70 3.08
N PHE A 5 15.77 -23.67 2.66
CA PHE A 5 14.37 -23.43 2.35
C PHE A 5 13.61 -23.07 3.61
N GLU A 6 13.83 -23.79 4.70
CA GLU A 6 13.17 -23.50 5.98
C GLU A 6 13.56 -22.11 6.50
N THR A 7 14.86 -21.79 6.45
CA THR A 7 15.35 -20.47 6.85
C THR A 7 14.72 -19.36 6.03
N PHE A 8 14.66 -19.55 4.71
CA PHE A 8 14.06 -18.58 3.80
C PHE A 8 12.59 -18.35 4.14
N THR A 9 11.85 -19.44 4.37
CA THR A 9 10.44 -19.36 4.74
C THR A 9 10.23 -18.63 6.05
N VAL A 10 11.06 -18.93 7.06
CA VAL A 10 10.99 -18.26 8.36
C VAL A 10 11.27 -16.77 8.21
N LEU A 11 12.28 -16.39 7.44
CA LEU A 11 12.61 -14.99 7.21
C LEU A 11 11.47 -14.23 6.52
N ILE A 12 10.86 -14.84 5.50
CA ILE A 12 9.72 -14.23 4.82
C ILE A 12 8.57 -14.02 5.80
N ASN A 13 8.27 -15.02 6.62
CA ASN A 13 7.20 -14.93 7.61
C ASN A 13 7.49 -13.86 8.66
N GLN A 14 8.73 -13.73 9.11
CA GLN A 14 9.15 -12.70 10.05
C GLN A 14 8.98 -11.31 9.45
N ILE A 15 9.41 -11.12 8.20
CA ILE A 15 9.27 -9.85 7.48
C ILE A 15 7.79 -9.49 7.36
N SER A 16 6.97 -10.45 6.94
CA SER A 16 5.53 -10.23 6.78
C SER A 16 4.86 -9.82 8.08
N ARG A 17 5.20 -10.49 9.18
CA ARG A 17 4.63 -10.15 10.50
C ARG A 17 5.09 -8.78 10.97
N SER A 18 6.36 -8.47 10.80
CA SER A 18 6.92 -7.17 11.18
C SER A 18 6.27 -6.04 10.39
N ILE A 19 6.09 -6.23 9.08
CA ILE A 19 5.43 -5.25 8.22
C ILE A 19 3.99 -5.03 8.67
N ARG A 20 3.23 -6.09 8.93
CA ARG A 20 1.83 -5.98 9.36
C ARG A 20 1.71 -5.26 10.70
N ARG A 21 2.58 -5.58 11.65
CA ARG A 21 2.58 -4.94 12.97
C ARG A 21 2.90 -3.45 12.86
N ILE A 22 4.01 -3.12 12.20
CA ILE A 22 4.46 -1.73 12.05
C ILE A 22 3.44 -0.93 11.24
N LYS A 23 2.89 -1.53 10.19
CA LYS A 23 1.86 -0.90 9.36
C LYS A 23 0.64 -0.54 10.18
N ALA A 24 0.17 -1.45 11.04
CA ALA A 24 -0.98 -1.20 11.91
C ALA A 24 -0.70 -0.02 12.85
N GLU A 25 0.47 0.01 13.47
CA GLU A 25 0.87 1.08 14.39
C GLU A 25 1.01 2.43 13.67
N GLN A 26 1.68 2.44 12.52
CA GLN A 26 1.98 3.68 11.80
C GLN A 26 0.75 4.24 11.06
N MET A 27 -0.14 3.39 10.60
CA MET A 27 -1.29 3.82 9.81
C MET A 27 -2.51 4.17 10.64
N GLU A 28 -2.50 3.85 11.93
CA GLU A 28 -3.60 4.19 12.83
C GLU A 28 -3.90 5.68 12.84
N SER A 29 -2.87 6.51 12.86
CA SER A 29 -3.02 7.96 12.90
C SER A 29 -3.55 8.57 11.60
N ILE A 30 -3.47 7.86 10.49
CA ILE A 30 -3.96 8.33 9.19
C ILE A 30 -5.44 8.02 9.00
N ASN A 31 -5.97 7.09 9.78
CA ASN A 31 -7.38 6.67 9.72
C ASN A 31 -7.78 6.11 8.36
N LEU A 32 -6.87 5.39 7.73
CA LEU A 32 -7.10 4.73 6.44
C LEU A 32 -6.89 3.24 6.59
N LYS A 33 -7.74 2.47 5.91
CA LYS A 33 -7.66 1.01 5.90
C LYS A 33 -6.70 0.53 4.81
N GLY A 34 -6.26 -0.73 4.91
CA GLY A 34 -5.25 -1.31 4.03
C GLY A 34 -5.45 -1.07 2.53
N PRO A 35 -6.62 -1.39 1.94
CA PRO A 35 -6.82 -1.16 0.50
C PRO A 35 -6.75 0.32 0.10
N HIS A 36 -7.23 1.24 0.96
CA HIS A 36 -7.15 2.67 0.71
C HIS A 36 -5.69 3.13 0.66
N VAL A 37 -4.89 2.63 1.60
CA VAL A 37 -3.46 2.94 1.69
C VAL A 37 -2.73 2.47 0.44
N SER A 38 -3.02 1.25 -0.02
CA SER A 38 -2.39 0.69 -1.22
C SER A 38 -2.71 1.52 -2.47
N CYS A 39 -3.97 1.92 -2.65
CA CYS A 39 -4.37 2.75 -3.78
C CYS A 39 -3.63 4.09 -3.76
N LEU A 40 -3.59 4.76 -2.62
CA LEU A 40 -2.87 6.03 -2.49
C LEU A 40 -1.37 5.88 -2.77
N TYR A 41 -0.79 4.81 -2.25
CA TYR A 41 0.63 4.53 -2.44
C TYR A 41 0.98 4.40 -3.93
N TYR A 42 0.26 3.55 -4.66
CA TYR A 42 0.56 3.33 -6.06
C TYR A 42 0.25 4.53 -6.94
N LEU A 43 -0.82 5.26 -6.65
CA LEU A 43 -1.11 6.50 -7.37
C LEU A 43 -0.05 7.57 -7.12
N SER A 44 0.50 7.61 -5.92
CA SER A 44 1.57 8.55 -5.58
C SER A 44 2.90 8.17 -6.25
N LYS A 45 3.24 6.88 -6.26
CA LYS A 45 4.52 6.40 -6.80
C LYS A 45 4.56 6.35 -8.32
N ASN A 46 3.46 5.93 -8.95
CA ASN A 46 3.44 5.65 -10.39
C ASN A 46 2.72 6.72 -11.22
N GLY A 47 2.15 7.74 -10.55
CA GLY A 47 1.36 8.74 -11.22
C GLY A 47 -0.02 8.21 -11.60
N PRO A 48 -0.72 8.85 -12.52
CA PRO A 48 -2.09 8.45 -12.87
C PRO A 48 -2.15 7.00 -13.35
N LEU A 49 -3.07 6.23 -12.77
CA LEU A 49 -3.32 4.83 -13.13
C LEU A 49 -4.81 4.63 -13.31
N THR A 50 -5.18 3.71 -14.19
CA THR A 50 -6.58 3.29 -14.32
C THR A 50 -6.94 2.38 -13.15
N ALA A 51 -8.25 2.19 -12.92
CA ALA A 51 -8.72 1.26 -11.89
C ALA A 51 -8.21 -0.16 -12.15
N ALA A 52 -8.17 -0.58 -13.42
CA ALA A 52 -7.66 -1.90 -13.79
C ALA A 52 -6.19 -2.06 -13.43
N GLU A 53 -5.39 -1.05 -13.73
CA GLU A 53 -3.97 -1.06 -13.37
C GLU A 53 -3.76 -1.10 -11.85
N LEU A 54 -4.61 -0.40 -11.09
CA LEU A 54 -4.56 -0.46 -9.64
C LEU A 54 -4.90 -1.84 -9.11
N CYS A 55 -5.90 -2.51 -9.68
CA CYS A 55 -6.23 -3.88 -9.29
C CYS A 55 -5.04 -4.81 -9.44
N ASP A 56 -4.33 -4.70 -10.57
CA ASP A 56 -3.15 -5.53 -10.81
C ASP A 56 -2.05 -5.25 -9.80
N ARG A 57 -1.79 -3.98 -9.49
CA ARG A 57 -0.70 -3.60 -8.59
C ARG A 57 -1.01 -3.90 -7.13
N CYS A 58 -2.27 -3.70 -6.72
CA CYS A 58 -2.68 -3.92 -5.32
C CYS A 58 -2.89 -5.39 -5.01
N GLU A 59 -2.96 -6.25 -6.01
CA GLU A 59 -3.30 -7.67 -5.86
C GLU A 59 -4.62 -7.87 -5.10
N GLU A 60 -5.55 -6.93 -5.31
CA GLU A 60 -6.89 -6.96 -4.73
C GLU A 60 -7.92 -7.22 -5.81
N ASP A 61 -9.09 -7.71 -5.40
CA ASP A 61 -10.15 -7.91 -6.37
C ASP A 61 -10.77 -6.58 -6.81
N LYS A 62 -11.45 -6.61 -7.95
CA LYS A 62 -12.08 -5.44 -8.54
C LYS A 62 -13.08 -4.75 -7.61
N ALA A 63 -13.83 -5.55 -6.84
CA ALA A 63 -14.84 -5.01 -5.93
C ALA A 63 -14.17 -4.25 -4.76
N ALA A 64 -13.10 -4.80 -4.20
CA ALA A 64 -12.35 -4.17 -3.12
C ALA A 64 -11.74 -2.84 -3.57
N VAL A 65 -11.13 -2.82 -4.76
CA VAL A 65 -10.54 -1.60 -5.32
C VAL A 65 -11.64 -0.57 -5.60
N SER A 66 -12.76 -1.00 -6.17
CA SER A 66 -13.89 -0.11 -6.44
C SER A 66 -14.40 0.56 -5.17
N ARG A 67 -14.57 -0.19 -4.10
CA ARG A 67 -15.00 0.37 -2.80
C ARG A 67 -13.98 1.37 -2.25
N SER A 68 -12.69 1.05 -2.38
CA SER A 68 -11.62 1.95 -1.94
C SER A 68 -11.61 3.25 -2.74
N LEU A 69 -11.81 3.16 -4.05
CA LEU A 69 -11.88 4.35 -4.90
C LEU A 69 -13.08 5.23 -4.56
N ASP A 70 -14.23 4.61 -4.28
CA ASP A 70 -15.42 5.36 -3.83
C ASP A 70 -15.14 6.11 -2.53
N TYR A 71 -14.52 5.45 -1.58
CA TYR A 71 -14.17 6.07 -0.31
C TYR A 71 -13.20 7.24 -0.50
N LEU A 72 -12.17 7.04 -1.30
CA LEU A 72 -11.16 8.07 -1.56
C LEU A 72 -11.75 9.28 -2.28
N GLU A 73 -12.65 9.04 -3.24
CA GLU A 73 -13.34 10.13 -3.93
C GLU A 73 -14.24 10.91 -2.98
N GLN A 74 -15.04 10.21 -2.19
CA GLN A 74 -15.99 10.84 -1.25
C GLN A 74 -15.25 11.68 -0.20
N ASN A 75 -14.05 11.30 0.16
CA ASN A 75 -13.25 12.01 1.16
C ASN A 75 -12.28 13.02 0.56
N GLY A 76 -12.37 13.27 -0.74
CA GLY A 76 -11.61 14.32 -1.40
C GLY A 76 -10.17 14.00 -1.72
N TYR A 77 -9.78 12.73 -1.68
CA TYR A 77 -8.42 12.32 -2.03
C TYR A 77 -8.22 12.09 -3.52
N LEU A 78 -9.29 11.85 -4.23
CA LEU A 78 -9.23 11.37 -5.60
C LEU A 78 -10.25 12.10 -6.47
N GLN A 79 -9.81 12.45 -7.68
CA GLN A 79 -10.66 13.01 -8.72
C GLN A 79 -10.92 11.92 -9.75
N ILE A 80 -12.17 11.49 -9.91
CA ILE A 80 -12.54 10.50 -10.90
C ILE A 80 -13.04 11.23 -12.14
N PRO A 81 -12.42 11.04 -13.31
CA PRO A 81 -12.87 11.68 -14.54
C PRO A 81 -14.28 11.23 -14.90
N GLU A 82 -15.04 12.11 -15.54
CA GLU A 82 -16.34 11.75 -16.06
C GLU A 82 -16.20 10.65 -17.10
N GLY A 83 -17.15 9.72 -17.12
CA GLY A 83 -17.16 8.60 -18.06
C GLY A 83 -16.80 7.28 -17.43
N LYS A 84 -16.23 6.38 -18.22
CA LYS A 84 -15.95 5.02 -17.77
C LYS A 84 -14.71 4.99 -16.86
N ARG A 85 -14.98 4.83 -15.57
CA ARG A 85 -14.00 4.80 -14.49
C ARG A 85 -12.79 3.90 -14.76
N TYR A 86 -13.01 2.73 -15.36
CA TYR A 86 -11.97 1.73 -15.55
C TYR A 86 -11.02 2.01 -16.71
N ARG A 87 -11.37 2.92 -17.58
CA ARG A 87 -10.58 3.23 -18.79
C ARG A 87 -9.79 4.53 -18.72
N ARG A 88 -10.07 5.37 -17.73
CA ARG A 88 -9.41 6.67 -17.61
C ARG A 88 -8.48 6.69 -16.41
N PRO A 89 -7.31 7.32 -16.56
CA PRO A 89 -6.39 7.44 -15.43
C PRO A 89 -7.02 8.25 -14.30
N LEU A 90 -6.84 7.74 -13.09
CA LEU A 90 -7.31 8.39 -11.87
C LEU A 90 -6.24 9.38 -11.41
N VAL A 91 -6.67 10.56 -10.96
CA VAL A 91 -5.77 11.64 -10.56
C VAL A 91 -5.99 11.98 -9.09
N LEU A 92 -4.91 12.09 -8.34
CA LEU A 92 -4.98 12.53 -6.95
C LEU A 92 -5.28 14.03 -6.88
N THR A 93 -6.13 14.42 -5.94
CA THR A 93 -6.32 15.82 -5.60
C THR A 93 -5.10 16.31 -4.83
N GLN A 94 -5.04 17.61 -4.52
CA GLN A 94 -3.98 18.14 -3.67
C GLN A 94 -3.94 17.43 -2.32
N LYS A 95 -5.11 17.20 -1.72
CA LYS A 95 -5.24 16.43 -0.48
C LYS A 95 -4.74 14.99 -0.67
N GLY A 96 -5.11 14.35 -1.78
CA GLY A 96 -4.68 13.01 -2.11
C GLY A 96 -3.18 12.90 -2.33
N SER A 97 -2.59 13.90 -3.00
CA SER A 97 -1.14 13.93 -3.22
C SER A 97 -0.38 14.05 -1.91
N ALA A 98 -0.85 14.89 -1.00
CA ALA A 98 -0.25 15.04 0.32
C ALA A 98 -0.37 13.75 1.14
N ALA A 99 -1.55 13.13 1.14
CA ALA A 99 -1.78 11.87 1.83
C ALA A 99 -0.95 10.74 1.23
N GLY A 100 -0.86 10.67 -0.09
CA GLY A 100 -0.05 9.68 -0.78
C GLY A 100 1.44 9.80 -0.48
N ALA A 101 1.94 11.03 -0.42
CA ALA A 101 3.33 11.28 -0.05
C ALA A 101 3.60 10.83 1.38
N GLU A 102 2.68 11.09 2.29
CA GLU A 102 2.79 10.66 3.69
C GLU A 102 2.78 9.13 3.80
N VAL A 103 1.85 8.48 3.11
CA VAL A 103 1.78 7.02 3.06
C VAL A 103 3.07 6.44 2.50
N SER A 104 3.56 6.98 1.40
CA SER A 104 4.78 6.53 0.75
C SER A 104 5.97 6.60 1.70
N ARG A 105 6.12 7.73 2.40
CA ARG A 105 7.18 7.93 3.36
C ARG A 105 7.10 6.94 4.52
N ARG A 106 5.89 6.68 5.03
CA ARG A 106 5.68 5.73 6.12
C ARG A 106 5.96 4.29 5.69
N ILE A 107 5.59 3.93 4.48
CA ILE A 107 5.88 2.60 3.93
C ILE A 107 7.39 2.40 3.78
N ASP A 108 8.09 3.40 3.27
CA ASP A 108 9.55 3.33 3.15
C ASP A 108 10.21 3.14 4.52
N SER A 109 9.71 3.84 5.54
CA SER A 109 10.17 3.67 6.92
C SER A 109 9.88 2.28 7.46
N ILE A 110 8.68 1.74 7.19
CA ILE A 110 8.28 0.39 7.61
C ILE A 110 9.22 -0.65 7.01
N VAL A 111 9.50 -0.54 5.72
CA VAL A 111 10.39 -1.47 5.03
C VAL A 111 11.81 -1.41 5.63
N ALA A 112 12.31 -0.21 5.90
CA ALA A 112 13.62 -0.03 6.50
C ALA A 112 13.68 -0.65 7.91
N LEU A 113 12.66 -0.42 8.74
CA LEU A 113 12.60 -0.96 10.10
C LEU A 113 12.47 -2.48 10.08
N ALA A 114 11.61 -3.03 9.24
CA ALA A 114 11.44 -4.47 9.12
C ALA A 114 12.72 -5.15 8.66
N SER A 115 13.44 -4.54 7.73
CA SER A 115 14.72 -5.05 7.25
C SER A 115 15.79 -5.03 8.35
N CYS A 116 15.82 -3.98 9.15
CA CYS A 116 16.73 -3.89 10.29
C CYS A 116 16.44 -4.98 11.32
N ASP A 117 15.18 -5.17 11.69
CA ASP A 117 14.79 -6.20 12.65
C ASP A 117 15.23 -7.59 12.20
N VAL A 118 15.01 -7.91 10.93
CA VAL A 118 15.39 -9.20 10.37
C VAL A 118 16.90 -9.38 10.38
N LEU A 119 17.66 -8.34 10.01
CA LEU A 119 19.12 -8.40 10.00
C LEU A 119 19.69 -8.56 11.41
N GLU A 120 19.11 -7.90 12.40
CA GLU A 120 19.54 -8.04 13.79
C GLU A 120 19.30 -9.46 14.30
N GLU A 121 18.14 -10.04 14.02
CA GLU A 121 17.83 -11.41 14.40
C GLU A 121 18.78 -12.40 13.73
N ASP A 122 19.13 -12.15 12.48
CA ASP A 122 20.04 -13.02 11.72
C ASP A 122 21.47 -12.99 12.22
N ARG A 123 21.88 -11.93 12.91
CA ARG A 123 23.21 -11.78 13.47
C ARG A 123 23.42 -12.56 14.78
N LEU A 124 22.35 -13.00 15.37
CA LEU A 124 22.42 -13.80 16.59
C LEU A 124 22.66 -15.27 16.27
#